data_959bd0b524270e3b668461a0d246f9d4
#
_entry.id   959bd0b524270e3b668461a0d246f9d4
#
_cell.length_a   1.000
_cell.length_b   1.000
_cell.length_c   1.000
_cell.angle_alpha   90.00
_cell.angle_beta   90.00
_cell.angle_gamma   90.00
#
_symmetry.space_group_name_H-M   'P 1'
#
loop_
_entity.id
_entity.type
_entity.pdbx_description
1 polymer ?
#
loop_
_entity_poly.entity_id
_entity_poly.type
_entity_poly.pdbx_seq_one_letter_code
_entity_poly.pdbx_strand_id
1 'polypeptide(L)'
;MGLFDKIFGKSNDTPDWNDVPSWEDIKGTEKVYPQNAIQLFSLRTKNGFAMDWVDKAYVNYPYKKYCKFNFLIKVHIKDVQTLSAFDLGAIQDFFSTELRKICVAHSVARIMMDYGLNIEMYLEKEEEALEHLKTLASKPDLGFKFGAESANDPAWVAVNGLMNLK
;
A
#
# COMPACT_ATOMS: atom_id res chain seq x y z
N MET A 1 -2.99 24.59 22.38
CA MET A 1 -2.19 24.23 21.20
C MET A 1 -1.11 23.25 21.64
N GLY A 2 -1.32 21.97 21.34
CA GLY A 2 -0.43 20.90 21.77
C GLY A 2 0.78 20.76 20.86
N LEU A 3 1.87 20.25 21.43
CA LEU A 3 3.15 20.00 20.75
C LEU A 3 2.98 19.10 19.51
N PHE A 4 1.94 18.27 19.48
CA PHE A 4 1.59 17.37 18.36
C PHE A 4 1.13 18.12 17.11
N ASP A 5 0.48 19.28 17.21
CA ASP A 5 0.02 20.06 16.06
C ASP A 5 1.18 20.68 15.25
N LYS A 6 2.38 20.72 15.80
CA LYS A 6 3.58 21.26 15.14
C LYS A 6 4.39 20.20 14.37
N ILE A 7 4.21 18.93 14.70
CA ILE A 7 4.97 17.82 14.09
C ILE A 7 4.22 17.22 12.88
N PHE A 8 2.91 17.21 12.96
CA PHE A 8 2.04 16.80 11.86
C PHE A 8 1.30 18.04 11.35
N GLY A 9 1.94 18.77 10.44
CA GLY A 9 1.31 19.91 9.79
C GLY A 9 -0.08 19.53 9.29
N LYS A 10 -1.08 20.35 9.62
CA LYS A 10 -2.41 20.26 9.01
C LYS A 10 -2.29 20.56 7.52
N SER A 11 -1.96 19.56 6.71
CA SER A 11 -2.26 19.60 5.30
C SER A 11 -3.57 18.85 5.11
N ASN A 12 -4.67 19.54 5.26
CA ASN A 12 -5.97 19.13 4.75
C ASN A 12 -6.06 19.32 3.22
N ASP A 13 -4.93 19.42 2.57
CA ASP A 13 -4.85 19.53 1.12
C ASP A 13 -5.00 18.13 0.52
N THR A 14 -6.26 17.69 0.41
CA THR A 14 -6.58 16.72 -0.65
C THR A 14 -6.06 17.34 -1.95
N PRO A 15 -5.25 16.61 -2.74
CA PRO A 15 -4.76 17.13 -4.01
C PRO A 15 -5.92 17.66 -4.83
N ASP A 16 -5.82 18.91 -5.31
CA ASP A 16 -6.81 19.47 -6.21
C ASP A 16 -6.61 18.83 -7.59
N TRP A 17 -7.50 17.90 -7.91
CA TRP A 17 -7.49 17.18 -9.18
C TRP A 17 -8.30 17.89 -10.29
N ASN A 18 -8.61 19.18 -10.15
CA ASN A 18 -9.42 19.93 -11.13
C ASN A 18 -8.67 20.20 -12.44
N ASP A 19 -7.34 20.14 -12.43
CA ASP A 19 -6.50 20.26 -13.63
C ASP A 19 -5.58 19.05 -13.73
N VAL A 20 -6.19 17.89 -14.02
CA VAL A 20 -5.53 16.58 -13.99
C VAL A 20 -4.78 16.35 -15.29
N PRO A 21 -3.44 16.21 -15.28
CA PRO A 21 -2.68 15.84 -16.46
C PRO A 21 -3.14 14.49 -17.05
N SER A 22 -2.82 14.22 -18.30
CA SER A 22 -3.12 12.91 -18.87
C SER A 22 -2.27 11.81 -18.21
N TRP A 23 -2.75 10.57 -18.22
CA TRP A 23 -1.99 9.42 -17.72
C TRP A 23 -0.62 9.30 -18.39
N GLU A 24 -0.58 9.50 -19.72
CA GLU A 24 0.65 9.41 -20.51
C GLU A 24 1.71 10.46 -20.09
N ASP A 25 1.26 11.64 -19.63
CA ASP A 25 2.15 12.70 -19.20
C ASP A 25 2.80 12.43 -17.83
N ILE A 26 2.15 11.66 -16.96
CA ILE A 26 2.60 11.50 -15.57
C ILE A 26 3.11 10.11 -15.21
N LYS A 27 2.69 9.05 -15.91
CA LYS A 27 2.99 7.64 -15.52
C LYS A 27 4.47 7.31 -15.34
N GLY A 28 5.36 8.07 -16.01
CA GLY A 28 6.80 7.93 -15.88
C GLY A 28 7.47 8.92 -14.91
N THR A 29 6.68 9.64 -14.13
CA THR A 29 7.16 10.67 -13.19
C THR A 29 6.70 10.40 -11.76
N GLU A 30 7.35 11.02 -10.77
CA GLU A 30 6.91 10.95 -9.36
C GLU A 30 5.52 11.57 -9.13
N LYS A 31 5.01 12.38 -10.06
CA LYS A 31 3.67 13.00 -9.97
C LYS A 31 2.54 11.98 -10.01
N VAL A 32 2.78 10.76 -10.48
CA VAL A 32 1.79 9.66 -10.43
C VAL A 32 1.49 9.22 -9.00
N TYR A 33 2.39 9.49 -8.07
CA TYR A 33 2.24 9.16 -6.66
C TYR A 33 1.76 10.38 -5.89
N PRO A 34 0.54 10.36 -5.31
CA PRO A 34 0.07 11.47 -4.50
C PRO A 34 0.92 11.60 -3.22
N GLN A 35 0.94 12.80 -2.65
CA GLN A 35 1.53 12.99 -1.35
C GLN A 35 0.76 12.17 -0.32
N ASN A 36 1.46 11.37 0.48
CA ASN A 36 0.86 10.48 1.46
C ASN A 36 -0.04 11.22 2.46
N ALA A 37 -1.22 10.65 2.70
CA ALA A 37 -2.18 11.09 3.71
C ALA A 37 -2.56 9.89 4.60
N ILE A 38 -1.59 9.40 5.37
CA ILE A 38 -1.70 8.18 6.15
C ILE A 38 -2.68 8.37 7.31
N GLN A 39 -3.69 7.51 7.38
CA GLN A 39 -4.56 7.33 8.54
C GLN A 39 -4.18 6.03 9.24
N LEU A 40 -3.86 6.13 10.53
CA LEU A 40 -3.64 4.98 11.39
C LEU A 40 -4.98 4.51 11.95
N PHE A 41 -5.15 3.20 12.09
CA PHE A 41 -6.27 2.58 12.77
C PHE A 41 -5.80 1.31 13.49
N SER A 42 -6.61 0.82 14.42
CA SER A 42 -6.31 -0.41 15.16
C SER A 42 -7.35 -1.47 14.88
N LEU A 43 -6.88 -2.67 14.56
CA LEU A 43 -7.73 -3.87 14.53
C LEU A 43 -7.37 -4.78 15.71
N ARG A 44 -8.38 -5.50 16.19
CA ARG A 44 -8.18 -6.51 17.22
C ARG A 44 -7.75 -7.82 16.57
N THR A 45 -6.59 -8.31 16.96
CA THR A 45 -6.08 -9.62 16.61
C THR A 45 -6.16 -10.58 17.79
N LYS A 46 -5.89 -11.87 17.61
CA LYS A 46 -5.80 -12.85 18.71
C LYS A 46 -4.75 -12.47 19.74
N ASN A 47 -3.74 -11.75 19.31
CA ASN A 47 -2.57 -11.39 20.09
C ASN A 47 -2.64 -9.96 20.67
N GLY A 48 -3.80 -9.29 20.56
CA GLY A 48 -4.02 -7.94 21.05
C GLY A 48 -4.43 -6.97 19.94
N PHE A 49 -4.04 -5.71 20.08
CA PHE A 49 -4.28 -4.68 19.08
C PHE A 49 -3.05 -4.53 18.17
N ALA A 50 -3.30 -4.48 16.88
CA ALA A 50 -2.31 -4.15 15.87
C ALA A 50 -2.54 -2.74 15.33
N MET A 51 -1.47 -2.05 15.00
CA MET A 51 -1.55 -0.74 14.35
C MET A 51 -1.43 -0.92 12.84
N ASP A 52 -2.47 -0.52 12.16
CA ASP A 52 -2.63 -0.62 10.73
C ASP A 52 -2.69 0.77 10.11
N TRP A 53 -2.60 0.85 8.79
CA TRP A 53 -2.73 2.12 8.11
C TRP A 53 -3.37 1.99 6.72
N VAL A 54 -3.97 3.08 6.28
CA VAL A 54 -4.45 3.29 4.92
C VAL A 54 -4.04 4.67 4.44
N ASP A 55 -3.66 4.78 3.17
CA ASP A 55 -3.32 6.09 2.57
C ASP A 55 -4.55 6.74 1.95
N LYS A 56 -5.08 7.74 2.63
CA LYS A 56 -6.27 8.51 2.21
C LYS A 56 -6.02 9.39 0.98
N ALA A 57 -4.77 9.62 0.57
CA ALA A 57 -4.46 10.35 -0.65
C ALA A 57 -5.09 9.69 -1.89
N TYR A 58 -5.37 8.38 -1.82
CA TYR A 58 -5.98 7.63 -2.90
C TYR A 58 -7.51 7.67 -2.93
N VAL A 59 -8.20 8.30 -1.99
CA VAL A 59 -9.68 8.37 -1.96
C VAL A 59 -10.21 8.91 -3.29
N ASN A 60 -9.71 10.04 -3.74
CA ASN A 60 -10.10 10.70 -4.98
C ASN A 60 -9.04 10.58 -6.09
N TYR A 61 -8.21 9.54 -6.05
CA TYR A 61 -7.15 9.35 -7.03
C TYR A 61 -7.74 9.17 -8.45
N PRO A 62 -7.40 10.05 -9.41
CA PRO A 62 -8.11 10.12 -10.69
C PRO A 62 -7.70 9.03 -11.67
N TYR A 63 -6.58 8.35 -11.41
CA TYR A 63 -6.00 7.37 -12.33
C TYR A 63 -6.26 5.92 -11.93
N LYS A 64 -7.21 5.65 -11.03
CA LYS A 64 -7.55 4.29 -10.56
C LYS A 64 -7.72 3.29 -11.69
N LYS A 65 -8.42 3.69 -12.77
CA LYS A 65 -8.67 2.83 -13.93
C LYS A 65 -7.42 2.33 -14.66
N TYR A 66 -6.30 3.01 -14.51
CA TYR A 66 -5.02 2.62 -15.12
C TYR A 66 -4.24 1.66 -14.21
N CYS A 67 -4.34 1.82 -12.89
CA CYS A 67 -3.78 0.90 -11.91
C CYS A 67 -4.90 0.01 -11.36
N LYS A 68 -5.47 -0.81 -12.25
CA LYS A 68 -6.71 -1.54 -12.01
C LYS A 68 -6.54 -2.91 -11.38
N PHE A 69 -5.32 -3.37 -11.19
CA PHE A 69 -5.08 -4.68 -10.60
C PHE A 69 -4.78 -4.53 -9.11
N ASN A 70 -5.74 -4.97 -8.29
CA ASN A 70 -5.53 -5.12 -6.86
C ASN A 70 -4.60 -6.31 -6.60
N PHE A 71 -3.56 -6.09 -5.81
CA PHE A 71 -2.67 -7.12 -5.31
C PHE A 71 -2.78 -7.19 -3.79
N LEU A 72 -3.19 -8.33 -3.29
CA LEU A 72 -3.11 -8.67 -1.88
C LEU A 72 -1.85 -9.49 -1.63
N ILE A 73 -0.83 -8.90 -1.04
CA ILE A 73 0.41 -9.56 -0.69
C ILE A 73 0.31 -10.01 0.77
N LYS A 74 0.33 -11.33 0.99
CA LYS A 74 0.24 -11.97 2.31
C LYS A 74 1.65 -12.36 2.75
N VAL A 75 2.21 -11.64 3.72
CA VAL A 75 3.54 -11.89 4.26
C VAL A 75 3.43 -12.69 5.54
N HIS A 76 4.09 -13.85 5.58
CA HIS A 76 4.13 -14.72 6.74
C HIS A 76 5.38 -14.46 7.57
N ILE A 77 5.18 -14.08 8.83
CA ILE A 77 6.25 -13.72 9.77
C ILE A 77 6.06 -14.54 11.04
N LYS A 78 7.08 -15.27 11.43
CA LYS A 78 7.00 -16.22 12.55
C LYS A 78 6.65 -15.54 13.88
N ASP A 79 7.29 -14.42 14.16
CA ASP A 79 7.12 -13.68 15.42
C ASP A 79 6.79 -12.22 15.13
N VAL A 80 5.66 -11.98 14.46
CA VAL A 80 5.24 -10.66 13.99
C VAL A 80 5.16 -9.62 15.12
N GLN A 81 4.86 -10.07 16.35
CA GLN A 81 4.76 -9.18 17.52
C GLN A 81 6.09 -8.63 18.00
N THR A 82 7.21 -9.25 17.63
CA THR A 82 8.56 -8.79 17.99
C THR A 82 9.07 -7.72 17.03
N LEU A 83 8.39 -7.51 15.89
CA LEU A 83 8.78 -6.53 14.91
C LEU A 83 8.32 -5.14 15.31
N SER A 84 9.21 -4.17 15.16
CA SER A 84 8.86 -2.76 15.29
C SER A 84 8.02 -2.26 14.12
N ALA A 85 7.36 -1.11 14.28
CA ALA A 85 6.68 -0.44 13.18
C ALA A 85 7.63 -0.12 12.00
N PHE A 86 8.92 0.11 12.31
CA PHE A 86 9.98 0.33 11.31
C PHE A 86 10.24 -0.93 10.47
N ASP A 87 10.36 -2.10 11.12
CA ASP A 87 10.57 -3.38 10.41
C ASP A 87 9.39 -3.70 9.49
N LEU A 88 8.17 -3.46 9.96
CA LEU A 88 6.95 -3.63 9.15
C LEU A 88 6.92 -2.68 7.96
N GLY A 89 7.37 -1.44 8.15
CA GLY A 89 7.54 -0.45 7.08
C GLY A 89 8.55 -0.91 6.04
N ALA A 90 9.70 -1.42 6.47
CA ALA A 90 10.76 -1.90 5.58
C ALA A 90 10.30 -3.07 4.69
N ILE A 91 9.47 -3.98 5.20
CA ILE A 91 8.88 -5.08 4.41
C ILE A 91 7.95 -4.51 3.32
N GLN A 92 7.12 -3.56 3.67
CA GLN A 92 6.23 -2.92 2.70
C GLN A 92 7.00 -2.14 1.64
N ASP A 93 8.01 -1.36 2.05
CA ASP A 93 8.86 -0.57 1.15
C ASP A 93 9.64 -1.46 0.18
N PHE A 94 10.02 -2.67 0.63
CA PHE A 94 10.61 -3.68 -0.24
C PHE A 94 9.68 -4.02 -1.41
N PHE A 95 8.41 -4.38 -1.15
CA PHE A 95 7.46 -4.70 -2.22
C PHE A 95 7.16 -3.49 -3.10
N SER A 96 6.99 -2.31 -2.52
CA SER A 96 6.80 -1.07 -3.28
C SER A 96 7.96 -0.79 -4.23
N THR A 97 9.18 -0.94 -3.75
CA THR A 97 10.40 -0.73 -4.54
C THR A 97 10.53 -1.77 -5.65
N GLU A 98 10.31 -3.04 -5.35
CA GLU A 98 10.43 -4.11 -6.33
C GLU A 98 9.36 -4.01 -7.44
N LEU A 99 8.12 -3.72 -7.09
CA LEU A 99 7.03 -3.63 -8.06
C LEU A 99 7.10 -2.34 -8.90
N ARG A 100 7.61 -1.25 -8.36
CA ARG A 100 7.86 -0.01 -9.12
C ARG A 100 8.94 -0.15 -10.20
N LYS A 101 9.77 -1.17 -10.14
CA LYS A 101 10.70 -1.50 -11.23
C LYS A 101 9.97 -2.08 -12.46
N ILE A 102 8.76 -2.61 -12.27
CA ILE A 102 7.97 -3.30 -13.30
C ILE A 102 6.93 -2.35 -13.91
N CYS A 103 6.20 -1.62 -13.08
CA CYS A 103 5.13 -0.73 -13.51
C CYS A 103 4.79 0.30 -12.43
N VAL A 104 3.82 1.18 -12.69
CA VAL A 104 3.25 2.02 -11.64
C VAL A 104 2.58 1.13 -10.60
N ALA A 105 3.02 1.26 -9.34
CA ALA A 105 2.56 0.45 -8.22
C ALA A 105 2.31 1.34 -6.98
N HIS A 106 1.08 1.33 -6.51
CA HIS A 106 0.61 2.11 -5.36
C HIS A 106 0.42 1.21 -4.16
N SER A 107 1.12 1.49 -3.06
CA SER A 107 0.87 0.86 -1.77
C SER A 107 -0.23 1.65 -1.07
N VAL A 108 -1.36 1.00 -0.80
CA VAL A 108 -2.59 1.69 -0.39
C VAL A 108 -2.92 1.45 1.07
N ALA A 109 -2.68 0.24 1.56
CA ALA A 109 -2.93 -0.10 2.96
C ALA A 109 -2.00 -1.22 3.43
N ARG A 110 -1.81 -1.28 4.75
CA ARG A 110 -1.14 -2.39 5.43
C ARG A 110 -1.97 -2.78 6.64
N ILE A 111 -2.26 -4.06 6.74
CA ILE A 111 -3.07 -4.64 7.81
C ILE A 111 -2.28 -5.76 8.46
N MET A 112 -2.09 -5.67 9.77
CA MET A 112 -1.46 -6.72 10.55
C MET A 112 -2.46 -7.86 10.80
N MET A 113 -2.00 -9.07 10.55
CA MET A 113 -2.75 -10.31 10.73
C MET A 113 -2.05 -11.20 11.76
N ASP A 114 -2.76 -12.21 12.27
CA ASP A 114 -2.16 -13.17 13.22
C ASP A 114 -0.96 -13.95 12.65
N TYR A 115 -0.86 -14.04 11.31
CA TYR A 115 0.23 -14.74 10.62
C TYR A 115 1.34 -13.80 10.11
N GLY A 116 1.15 -12.49 10.19
CA GLY A 116 2.08 -11.51 9.62
C GLY A 116 1.37 -10.26 9.11
N LEU A 117 1.52 -9.95 7.81
CA LEU A 117 1.00 -8.73 7.18
C LEU A 117 0.19 -9.04 5.93
N ASN A 118 -0.87 -8.27 5.74
CA ASN A 118 -1.47 -8.03 4.43
C ASN A 118 -1.04 -6.64 3.93
N ILE A 119 -0.55 -6.59 2.70
CA ILE A 119 -0.23 -5.35 2.00
C ILE A 119 -1.15 -5.26 0.79
N GLU A 120 -1.97 -4.21 0.75
CA GLU A 120 -2.86 -3.91 -0.37
C GLU A 120 -2.17 -2.95 -1.32
N MET A 121 -2.04 -3.37 -2.57
CA MET A 121 -1.42 -2.57 -3.62
C MET A 121 -2.30 -2.54 -4.86
N TYR A 122 -2.17 -1.45 -5.65
CA TYR A 122 -2.80 -1.34 -6.95
C TYR A 122 -1.75 -1.08 -8.03
N LEU A 123 -1.77 -1.91 -9.07
CA LEU A 123 -0.75 -1.94 -10.12
C LEU A 123 -1.34 -1.73 -11.50
N GLU A 124 -0.52 -1.17 -12.38
CA GLU A 124 -0.82 -0.99 -13.80
C GLU A 124 -0.80 -2.33 -14.57
N LYS A 125 0.10 -3.25 -14.21
CA LYS A 125 0.34 -4.51 -14.91
C LYS A 125 0.20 -5.70 -13.96
N GLU A 126 -0.50 -6.74 -14.43
CA GLU A 126 -0.76 -7.94 -13.63
C GLU A 126 0.29 -9.04 -13.86
N GLU A 127 0.42 -9.49 -15.12
CA GLU A 127 1.21 -10.68 -15.44
C GLU A 127 2.68 -10.51 -15.09
N GLU A 128 3.28 -9.40 -15.51
CA GLU A 128 4.70 -9.11 -15.26
C GLU A 128 4.98 -8.94 -13.75
N ALA A 129 4.03 -8.35 -13.01
CA ALA A 129 4.15 -8.19 -11.57
C ALA A 129 4.05 -9.54 -10.83
N LEU A 130 3.11 -10.40 -11.22
CA LEU A 130 3.00 -11.76 -10.66
C LEU A 130 4.25 -12.61 -10.94
N GLU A 131 4.80 -12.55 -12.15
CA GLU A 131 6.03 -13.25 -12.50
C GLU A 131 7.21 -12.76 -11.68
N HIS A 132 7.33 -11.44 -11.53
CA HIS A 132 8.36 -10.85 -10.68
C HIS A 132 8.23 -11.29 -9.22
N LEU A 133 7.02 -11.27 -8.67
CA LEU A 133 6.76 -11.73 -7.29
C LEU A 133 7.07 -13.21 -7.10
N LYS A 134 6.77 -14.08 -8.08
CA LYS A 134 7.17 -15.50 -8.04
C LYS A 134 8.67 -15.67 -8.02
N THR A 135 9.39 -14.88 -8.82
CA THR A 135 10.86 -14.86 -8.83
C THR A 135 11.41 -14.42 -7.49
N LEU A 136 10.86 -13.38 -6.88
CA LEU A 136 11.24 -12.93 -5.53
C LEU A 136 10.98 -13.99 -4.47
N ALA A 137 9.82 -14.66 -4.51
CA ALA A 137 9.45 -15.69 -3.54
C ALA A 137 10.38 -16.92 -3.58
N SER A 138 11.07 -17.16 -4.69
CA SER A 138 12.02 -18.25 -4.84
C SER A 138 13.40 -17.94 -4.25
N LYS A 139 13.68 -16.70 -3.85
CA LYS A 139 14.98 -16.30 -3.26
C LYS A 139 15.11 -16.81 -1.83
N PRO A 140 16.18 -17.57 -1.51
CA PRO A 140 16.35 -18.18 -0.18
C PRO A 140 16.61 -17.14 0.93
N ASP A 141 17.16 -15.99 0.58
CA ASP A 141 17.67 -14.99 1.55
C ASP A 141 16.68 -13.87 1.88
N LEU A 142 15.39 -14.05 1.55
CA LEU A 142 14.41 -12.99 1.74
C LEU A 142 14.06 -12.72 3.21
N GLY A 143 14.32 -13.67 4.11
CA GLY A 143 14.06 -13.55 5.55
C GLY A 143 12.58 -13.72 5.95
N PHE A 144 11.65 -13.74 5.00
CA PHE A 144 10.22 -14.00 5.19
C PHE A 144 9.63 -14.76 4.00
N LYS A 145 8.48 -15.38 4.20
CA LYS A 145 7.69 -16.02 3.14
C LYS A 145 6.50 -15.15 2.79
N PHE A 146 6.11 -15.15 1.53
CA PHE A 146 4.91 -14.45 1.10
C PHE A 146 4.20 -15.16 -0.05
N GLY A 147 2.93 -14.84 -0.21
CA GLY A 147 2.12 -15.15 -1.39
C GLY A 147 1.45 -13.87 -1.90
N ALA A 148 1.03 -13.86 -3.15
CA ALA A 148 0.29 -12.77 -3.74
C ALA A 148 -0.93 -13.30 -4.49
N GLU A 149 -2.04 -12.60 -4.34
CA GLU A 149 -3.28 -12.79 -5.09
C GLU A 149 -3.55 -11.50 -5.86
N SER A 150 -4.09 -11.61 -7.08
CA SER A 150 -4.48 -10.44 -7.86
C SER A 150 -5.92 -10.53 -8.31
N ALA A 151 -6.55 -9.36 -8.49
CA ALA A 151 -7.89 -9.23 -9.03
C ALA A 151 -8.00 -7.96 -9.88
N ASN A 152 -8.80 -8.00 -10.94
CA ASN A 152 -9.13 -6.81 -11.71
C ASN A 152 -10.17 -5.97 -10.96
N ASP A 153 -9.78 -4.80 -10.45
CA ASP A 153 -10.59 -3.90 -9.65
C ASP A 153 -10.38 -2.42 -10.04
N PRO A 154 -10.89 -1.99 -11.20
CA PRO A 154 -10.64 -0.65 -11.73
C PRO A 154 -11.25 0.48 -10.90
N ALA A 155 -12.18 0.19 -10.01
CA ALA A 155 -12.81 1.14 -9.11
C ALA A 155 -12.23 1.14 -7.69
N TRP A 156 -11.25 0.24 -7.43
CA TRP A 156 -10.61 0.08 -6.13
C TRP A 156 -11.59 -0.28 -5.00
N VAL A 157 -12.55 -1.16 -5.32
CA VAL A 157 -13.64 -1.56 -4.41
C VAL A 157 -13.10 -2.32 -3.20
N ALA A 158 -12.04 -3.14 -3.39
CA ALA A 158 -11.46 -3.96 -2.32
C ALA A 158 -11.01 -3.13 -1.11
N VAL A 159 -10.57 -1.89 -1.31
CA VAL A 159 -10.11 -0.99 -0.24
C VAL A 159 -11.12 0.08 0.17
N ASN A 160 -12.32 0.11 -0.41
CA ASN A 160 -13.33 1.13 -0.11
C ASN A 160 -13.71 1.17 1.39
N GLY A 161 -13.80 0.03 2.04
CA GLY A 161 -14.07 -0.04 3.49
C GLY A 161 -13.01 0.68 4.31
N LEU A 162 -11.73 0.48 3.97
CA LEU A 162 -10.59 1.14 4.63
C LEU A 162 -10.54 2.63 4.30
N MET A 163 -10.80 3.00 3.03
CA MET A 163 -10.81 4.41 2.59
C MET A 163 -11.88 5.24 3.28
N ASN A 164 -12.99 4.63 3.71
CA ASN A 164 -14.11 5.29 4.37
C ASN A 164 -14.08 5.21 5.91
N LEU A 165 -13.01 4.70 6.51
CA LEU A 165 -12.81 4.78 7.97
C LEU A 165 -12.83 6.25 8.42
N LYS A 166 -13.54 6.54 9.52
CA LYS A 166 -13.64 7.88 10.10
C LYS A 166 -12.66 8.04 11.26
#